data_ca04230322b8dff02d1dc96a2031deb6
#
_entry.id   ca04230322b8dff02d1dc96a2031deb6
#
_cell.length_a   1.000
_cell.length_b   1.000
_cell.length_c   1.000
_cell.angle_alpha   90.00
_cell.angle_beta   90.00
_cell.angle_gamma   90.00
#
_symmetry.space_group_name_H-M   'P 1'
#
loop_
_entity.id
_entity.type
_entity.pdbx_description
1 polymer ?
#
loop_
_entity_poly.entity_id
_entity_poly.type
_entity_poly.pdbx_seq_one_letter_code
_entity_poly.pdbx_strand_id
1 'polypeptide(L)'
;GATGVASTVPGATGATGPGGATGPSSVSVVDTSANNDYFVTFSAGFEGSISNLYVDNPGFKFNPSTGLVTATTFSGVSTTAKYADLAENYIADAFYTPGTVLEFGGVNEVTVASEESLRVAGIVSTQPAHLMNSHLQGEHVVALALIGRVPCKVRGTINKGDMLVSNGDGYATAKQGPAIGSVIGKALSSSVGESIIEVVVGRS
;
A
#
# COMPACT_ATOMS: atom_id res chain seq x y z
N GLY A 1 -24.55 25.12 91.78
CA GLY A 1 -25.30 24.51 90.72
C GLY A 1 -24.66 23.19 90.39
N ALA A 2 -25.44 22.10 90.29
CA ALA A 2 -24.95 20.75 89.93
C ALA A 2 -24.59 20.72 88.46
N THR A 3 -23.38 20.27 88.15
CA THR A 3 -22.92 20.04 86.77
C THR A 3 -23.69 18.81 86.19
N GLY A 4 -24.35 18.99 85.06
CA GLY A 4 -25.06 17.92 84.37
C GLY A 4 -24.12 16.82 83.94
N VAL A 5 -24.60 15.59 83.95
CA VAL A 5 -23.87 14.36 83.54
C VAL A 5 -23.52 14.50 82.07
N ALA A 6 -22.25 14.29 81.69
CA ALA A 6 -21.82 14.27 80.29
C ALA A 6 -22.53 13.16 79.55
N SER A 7 -23.07 13.43 78.36
CA SER A 7 -23.71 12.45 77.55
C SER A 7 -22.66 11.41 77.07
N THR A 8 -22.86 10.12 77.34
CA THR A 8 -22.02 9.01 76.93
C THR A 8 -22.49 8.39 75.62
N VAL A 9 -23.51 8.99 74.96
CA VAL A 9 -24.02 8.46 73.69
C VAL A 9 -23.19 9.08 72.59
N PRO A 10 -22.45 8.27 71.81
CA PRO A 10 -21.77 8.76 70.63
C PRO A 10 -22.76 9.35 69.62
N GLY A 11 -22.41 10.45 68.96
CA GLY A 11 -23.21 11.00 67.87
C GLY A 11 -23.36 10.01 66.75
N ALA A 12 -24.50 10.06 66.03
CA ALA A 12 -24.78 9.19 64.90
C ALA A 12 -23.65 9.30 63.85
N THR A 13 -23.16 8.16 63.37
CA THR A 13 -22.20 8.12 62.28
C THR A 13 -22.84 8.74 61.02
N GLY A 14 -22.14 9.68 60.39
CA GLY A 14 -22.61 10.30 59.15
C GLY A 14 -22.92 9.26 58.07
N ALA A 15 -23.92 9.50 57.25
CA ALA A 15 -24.31 8.63 56.16
C ALA A 15 -23.12 8.38 55.21
N THR A 16 -22.90 7.15 54.83
CA THR A 16 -21.92 6.79 53.79
C THR A 16 -22.31 7.49 52.46
N GLY A 17 -21.38 8.19 51.88
CA GLY A 17 -21.60 8.85 50.58
C GLY A 17 -22.05 7.85 49.50
N PRO A 18 -22.79 8.29 48.49
CA PRO A 18 -23.22 7.40 47.39
C PRO A 18 -22.00 6.77 46.74
N GLY A 19 -22.08 5.46 46.43
CA GLY A 19 -21.05 4.76 45.68
C GLY A 19 -20.78 5.48 44.34
N GLY A 20 -19.53 5.63 43.97
CA GLY A 20 -19.16 6.18 42.66
C GLY A 20 -19.84 5.38 41.54
N ALA A 21 -20.17 6.05 40.44
CA ALA A 21 -20.74 5.39 39.26
C ALA A 21 -19.81 4.25 38.82
N THR A 22 -20.35 3.06 38.74
CA THR A 22 -19.62 1.88 38.23
C THR A 22 -19.43 2.10 36.73
N GLY A 23 -18.20 2.18 36.24
CA GLY A 23 -17.91 2.18 34.81
C GLY A 23 -18.40 0.90 34.16
N PRO A 24 -18.49 0.83 32.82
CA PRO A 24 -18.94 -0.36 32.12
C PRO A 24 -18.09 -1.56 32.54
N SER A 25 -18.75 -2.61 33.03
CA SER A 25 -18.09 -3.81 33.56
C SER A 25 -17.57 -4.75 32.48
N SER A 26 -17.85 -4.46 31.20
CA SER A 26 -17.42 -5.25 30.05
C SER A 26 -17.31 -4.40 28.80
N VAL A 27 -16.37 -4.78 27.91
CA VAL A 27 -16.29 -4.32 26.52
C VAL A 27 -16.85 -5.44 25.65
N SER A 28 -17.87 -5.14 24.85
CA SER A 28 -18.37 -6.09 23.87
C SER A 28 -17.41 -6.14 22.69
N VAL A 29 -16.94 -7.35 22.35
CA VAL A 29 -16.12 -7.60 21.16
C VAL A 29 -17.01 -8.27 20.12
N VAL A 30 -17.11 -7.65 18.94
CA VAL A 30 -17.93 -8.15 17.84
C VAL A 30 -17.03 -8.37 16.63
N ASP A 31 -17.09 -9.56 16.02
CA ASP A 31 -16.44 -9.83 14.75
C ASP A 31 -17.19 -9.12 13.61
N THR A 32 -16.45 -8.56 12.64
CA THR A 32 -17.01 -7.85 11.51
C THR A 32 -16.17 -7.99 10.26
N SER A 33 -16.85 -8.15 9.10
CA SER A 33 -16.25 -8.08 7.77
C SER A 33 -16.75 -6.86 6.98
N ALA A 34 -17.41 -5.91 7.63
CA ALA A 34 -17.96 -4.72 6.98
C ALA A 34 -16.86 -3.89 6.30
N ASN A 35 -17.20 -3.31 5.14
CA ASN A 35 -16.30 -2.42 4.39
C ASN A 35 -16.35 -0.99 4.97
N ASN A 36 -15.82 -0.84 6.16
CA ASN A 36 -15.65 0.44 6.87
C ASN A 36 -14.26 0.47 7.52
N ASP A 37 -13.73 1.66 7.70
CA ASP A 37 -12.53 1.89 8.47
C ASP A 37 -12.86 1.92 9.96
N TYR A 38 -12.17 1.10 10.74
CA TYR A 38 -12.27 1.04 12.18
C TYR A 38 -11.01 1.57 12.85
N PHE A 39 -11.18 2.34 13.91
CA PHE A 39 -10.04 2.81 14.69
C PHE A 39 -9.46 1.67 15.51
N VAL A 40 -8.13 1.54 15.45
CA VAL A 40 -7.42 0.61 16.33
C VAL A 40 -7.27 1.25 17.70
N THR A 41 -7.74 0.56 18.73
CA THR A 41 -7.63 1.02 20.11
C THR A 41 -6.35 0.52 20.76
N PHE A 42 -5.74 1.36 21.60
CA PHE A 42 -4.55 1.02 22.37
C PHE A 42 -4.63 1.62 23.77
N SER A 43 -3.83 1.09 24.70
CA SER A 43 -3.77 1.48 26.08
C SER A 43 -2.42 2.13 26.38
N ALA A 44 -2.40 3.13 27.27
CA ALA A 44 -1.16 3.73 27.75
C ALA A 44 -0.45 2.86 28.82
N GLY A 45 -1.16 1.87 29.41
CA GLY A 45 -0.60 0.95 30.41
C GLY A 45 -0.38 -0.45 29.83
N PHE A 46 0.64 -1.13 30.32
CA PHE A 46 1.00 -2.48 29.89
C PHE A 46 0.39 -3.55 30.81
N GLU A 47 0.17 -3.23 32.11
CA GLU A 47 -0.34 -4.13 33.12
C GLU A 47 -1.39 -3.44 34.01
N GLY A 48 -2.25 -4.24 34.66
CA GLY A 48 -3.27 -3.78 35.61
C GLY A 48 -4.60 -3.39 34.98
N SER A 49 -5.38 -2.58 35.67
CA SER A 49 -6.69 -2.12 35.19
C SER A 49 -6.53 -1.03 34.14
N ILE A 50 -7.15 -1.23 32.97
CA ILE A 50 -7.20 -0.25 31.90
C ILE A 50 -8.39 0.69 32.19
N SER A 51 -8.11 1.96 32.50
CA SER A 51 -9.14 2.97 32.71
C SER A 51 -9.57 3.68 31.44
N ASN A 52 -8.68 3.77 30.46
CA ASN A 52 -8.95 4.43 29.18
C ASN A 52 -8.41 3.61 28.00
N LEU A 53 -9.17 3.58 26.92
CA LEU A 53 -8.71 3.18 25.59
C LEU A 53 -8.53 4.43 24.72
N TYR A 54 -7.47 4.45 23.96
CA TYR A 54 -7.12 5.55 23.09
C TYR A 54 -7.28 5.14 21.62
N VAL A 55 -7.54 6.11 20.75
CA VAL A 55 -7.55 5.96 19.29
C VAL A 55 -6.77 7.11 18.69
N ASP A 56 -6.11 6.86 17.55
CA ASP A 56 -5.50 7.89 16.73
C ASP A 56 -6.42 8.22 15.55
N ASN A 57 -7.13 9.33 15.63
CA ASN A 57 -8.09 9.77 14.59
C ASN A 57 -7.51 10.98 13.83
N PRO A 58 -7.27 10.90 12.50
CA PRO A 58 -7.61 9.78 11.60
C PRO A 58 -6.45 8.81 11.32
N GLY A 59 -5.34 8.87 12.06
CA GLY A 59 -4.02 8.35 11.68
C GLY A 59 -3.90 6.83 11.60
N PHE A 60 -4.53 6.05 12.51
CA PHE A 60 -4.35 4.60 12.58
C PHE A 60 -5.68 3.85 12.54
N LYS A 61 -5.92 3.12 11.43
CA LYS A 61 -7.18 2.41 11.17
C LYS A 61 -6.94 1.04 10.53
N PHE A 62 -7.94 0.17 10.66
CA PHE A 62 -8.02 -1.12 9.99
C PHE A 62 -9.37 -1.29 9.30
N ASN A 63 -9.36 -1.76 8.07
CA ASN A 63 -10.56 -2.13 7.32
C ASN A 63 -10.67 -3.65 7.20
N PRO A 64 -11.63 -4.31 7.89
CA PRO A 64 -11.74 -5.77 7.90
C PRO A 64 -12.09 -6.40 6.55
N SER A 65 -12.84 -5.70 5.72
CA SER A 65 -13.24 -6.18 4.39
C SER A 65 -12.08 -6.28 3.42
N THR A 66 -11.16 -5.31 3.47
CA THR A 66 -10.03 -5.22 2.55
C THR A 66 -8.72 -5.72 3.14
N GLY A 67 -8.66 -5.87 4.48
CA GLY A 67 -7.44 -6.16 5.23
C GLY A 67 -6.45 -4.98 5.28
N LEU A 68 -6.89 -3.78 4.88
CA LEU A 68 -6.04 -2.59 4.83
C LEU A 68 -5.80 -2.02 6.22
N VAL A 69 -4.52 -1.81 6.55
CA VAL A 69 -4.07 -0.98 7.68
C VAL A 69 -3.65 0.37 7.15
N THR A 70 -4.21 1.44 7.68
CA THR A 70 -3.82 2.83 7.38
C THR A 70 -3.05 3.41 8.55
N ALA A 71 -1.85 3.91 8.30
CA ALA A 71 -1.02 4.63 9.26
C ALA A 71 -0.26 5.75 8.54
N THR A 72 0.04 6.84 9.24
CA THR A 72 0.84 7.95 8.67
C THR A 72 2.27 7.50 8.35
N THR A 73 2.85 6.66 9.21
CA THR A 73 4.20 6.13 9.04
C THR A 73 4.27 4.70 9.57
N PHE A 74 4.97 3.84 8.85
CA PHE A 74 5.34 2.51 9.32
C PHE A 74 6.85 2.45 9.51
N SER A 75 7.30 2.22 10.75
CA SER A 75 8.71 2.00 11.10
C SER A 75 8.86 0.58 11.62
N GLY A 76 9.44 -0.30 10.80
CA GLY A 76 9.60 -1.73 11.14
C GLY A 76 10.24 -2.50 10.00
N VAL A 77 10.42 -3.81 10.20
CA VAL A 77 10.92 -4.72 9.17
C VAL A 77 9.75 -5.40 8.49
N SER A 78 9.64 -5.24 7.15
CA SER A 78 8.73 -6.03 6.32
C SER A 78 9.52 -7.21 5.75
N THR A 79 9.11 -8.43 6.08
CA THR A 79 9.81 -9.66 5.65
C THR A 79 9.25 -10.26 4.38
N THR A 80 8.02 -9.87 3.98
CA THR A 80 7.35 -10.40 2.79
C THR A 80 6.55 -9.30 2.09
N ALA A 81 6.52 -9.35 0.76
CA ALA A 81 5.61 -8.58 -0.08
C ALA A 81 4.84 -9.54 -1.00
N LYS A 82 3.55 -9.29 -1.21
CA LYS A 82 2.69 -10.11 -2.07
C LYS A 82 3.03 -9.95 -3.55
N TYR A 83 3.42 -8.75 -3.96
CA TYR A 83 3.73 -8.39 -5.33
C TYR A 83 5.24 -8.18 -5.50
N ALA A 84 5.74 -8.19 -6.73
CA ALA A 84 7.15 -8.40 -7.00
C ALA A 84 7.86 -7.21 -7.67
N ASP A 85 7.18 -6.07 -7.88
CA ASP A 85 7.76 -4.88 -8.50
C ASP A 85 7.71 -3.64 -7.60
N LEU A 86 8.71 -2.79 -7.80
CA LEU A 86 8.75 -1.42 -7.31
C LEU A 86 8.29 -0.52 -8.46
N ALA A 87 7.28 0.30 -8.24
CA ALA A 87 6.76 1.23 -9.24
C ALA A 87 6.71 2.67 -8.73
N GLU A 88 6.64 3.60 -9.66
CA GLU A 88 6.43 5.02 -9.41
C GLU A 88 5.31 5.55 -10.29
N ASN A 89 4.49 6.46 -9.76
CA ASN A 89 3.46 7.14 -10.53
C ASN A 89 4.06 8.24 -11.42
N TYR A 90 3.60 8.27 -12.67
CA TYR A 90 3.91 9.29 -13.67
C TYR A 90 2.64 9.81 -14.32
N ILE A 91 2.65 11.07 -14.78
CA ILE A 91 1.57 11.64 -15.58
C ILE A 91 1.76 11.20 -17.03
N ALA A 92 0.77 10.49 -17.55
CA ALA A 92 0.74 10.03 -18.92
C ALA A 92 -0.11 10.95 -19.80
N ASP A 93 0.12 10.92 -21.12
CA ASP A 93 -0.65 11.68 -22.11
C ASP A 93 -1.98 10.99 -22.51
N ALA A 94 -2.17 9.73 -22.10
CA ALA A 94 -3.39 8.94 -22.33
C ALA A 94 -3.55 7.86 -21.26
N PHE A 95 -4.70 7.17 -21.27
CA PHE A 95 -4.91 5.96 -20.48
C PHE A 95 -4.15 4.77 -21.08
N TYR A 96 -3.31 4.13 -20.28
CA TYR A 96 -2.56 2.93 -20.65
C TYR A 96 -2.89 1.75 -19.74
N THR A 97 -3.23 0.61 -20.35
CA THR A 97 -3.52 -0.62 -19.60
C THR A 97 -2.24 -1.28 -19.08
N PRO A 98 -2.29 -2.06 -17.98
CA PRO A 98 -1.15 -2.81 -17.48
C PRO A 98 -0.45 -3.65 -18.55
N GLY A 99 0.87 -3.76 -18.44
CA GLY A 99 1.73 -4.45 -19.41
C GLY A 99 2.17 -3.59 -20.57
N THR A 100 1.67 -2.36 -20.72
CA THR A 100 2.07 -1.45 -21.82
C THR A 100 3.45 -0.87 -21.55
N VAL A 101 4.31 -0.86 -22.56
CA VAL A 101 5.65 -0.27 -22.52
C VAL A 101 5.55 1.22 -22.83
N LEU A 102 6.09 2.06 -21.94
CA LEU A 102 6.10 3.52 -22.07
C LEU A 102 7.53 4.05 -22.18
N GLU A 103 7.68 5.25 -22.77
CA GLU A 103 8.91 6.03 -22.82
C GLU A 103 8.73 7.42 -22.20
N PHE A 104 9.80 8.04 -21.75
CA PHE A 104 9.80 9.44 -21.34
C PHE A 104 9.63 10.33 -22.56
N GLY A 105 8.58 11.15 -22.56
CA GLY A 105 8.25 12.05 -23.69
C GLY A 105 6.75 12.28 -23.83
N GLY A 106 6.35 12.76 -25.00
CA GLY A 106 4.98 13.21 -25.23
C GLY A 106 4.73 14.62 -24.70
N VAL A 107 3.46 14.92 -24.42
CA VAL A 107 3.04 16.23 -23.86
C VAL A 107 3.10 16.25 -22.33
N ASN A 108 3.17 15.09 -21.72
CA ASN A 108 3.33 14.89 -20.27
C ASN A 108 4.67 14.19 -19.98
N GLU A 109 4.78 13.50 -18.84
CA GLU A 109 6.04 12.85 -18.44
C GLU A 109 6.32 11.59 -19.28
N VAL A 110 5.27 10.81 -19.58
CA VAL A 110 5.39 9.54 -20.31
C VAL A 110 4.32 9.38 -21.39
N THR A 111 4.70 8.66 -22.43
CA THR A 111 3.86 8.30 -23.59
C THR A 111 4.11 6.85 -24.01
N VAL A 112 3.31 6.31 -24.94
CA VAL A 112 3.55 4.99 -25.52
C VAL A 112 4.93 4.94 -26.18
N ALA A 113 5.71 3.90 -25.89
CA ALA A 113 7.06 3.77 -26.42
C ALA A 113 7.06 3.57 -27.93
N SER A 114 7.90 4.32 -28.63
CA SER A 114 8.22 4.11 -30.03
C SER A 114 9.05 2.83 -30.23
N GLU A 115 9.17 2.36 -31.48
CA GLU A 115 10.00 1.20 -31.79
C GLU A 115 11.47 1.49 -31.44
N GLU A 116 12.11 0.56 -30.72
CA GLU A 116 13.51 0.64 -30.28
C GLU A 116 13.89 1.95 -29.59
N SER A 117 12.97 2.53 -28.82
CA SER A 117 13.22 3.77 -28.10
C SER A 117 14.43 3.65 -27.15
N LEU A 118 15.27 4.67 -27.18
CA LEU A 118 16.38 4.84 -26.21
C LEU A 118 15.93 5.57 -24.92
N ARG A 119 14.66 5.92 -24.83
CA ARG A 119 14.07 6.66 -23.72
C ARG A 119 13.04 5.83 -22.94
N VAL A 120 13.19 4.52 -22.96
CA VAL A 120 12.23 3.62 -22.28
C VAL A 120 12.12 4.03 -20.81
N ALA A 121 10.88 4.27 -20.36
CA ALA A 121 10.56 4.62 -18.99
C ALA A 121 10.26 3.39 -18.13
N GLY A 122 9.55 2.41 -18.68
CA GLY A 122 9.17 1.19 -17.97
C GLY A 122 7.93 0.51 -18.54
N ILE A 123 7.36 -0.38 -17.75
CA ILE A 123 6.13 -1.11 -18.08
C ILE A 123 5.05 -0.71 -17.08
N VAL A 124 3.82 -0.47 -17.55
CA VAL A 124 2.68 -0.18 -16.67
C VAL A 124 2.41 -1.39 -15.77
N SER A 125 2.57 -1.20 -14.46
CA SER A 125 2.36 -2.23 -13.44
C SER A 125 0.88 -2.55 -13.24
N THR A 126 0.58 -3.74 -12.73
CA THR A 126 -0.77 -4.13 -12.29
C THR A 126 -1.04 -3.75 -10.85
N GLN A 127 -0.16 -4.19 -9.95
CA GLN A 127 -0.23 -3.98 -8.50
C GLN A 127 1.19 -4.04 -7.92
N PRO A 128 1.89 -2.91 -7.81
CA PRO A 128 3.25 -2.92 -7.30
C PRO A 128 3.31 -3.30 -5.82
N ALA A 129 4.40 -3.94 -5.43
CA ALA A 129 4.69 -4.23 -4.02
C ALA A 129 4.97 -2.95 -3.22
N HIS A 130 5.56 -1.96 -3.89
CA HIS A 130 5.78 -0.62 -3.36
C HIS A 130 5.54 0.41 -4.45
N LEU A 131 4.71 1.41 -4.15
CA LEU A 131 4.37 2.49 -5.06
C LEU A 131 4.92 3.82 -4.54
N MET A 132 5.85 4.40 -5.29
CA MET A 132 6.36 5.75 -5.04
C MET A 132 5.46 6.79 -5.70
N ASN A 133 5.57 8.03 -5.23
CA ASN A 133 4.80 9.16 -5.75
C ASN A 133 3.27 8.92 -5.76
N SER A 134 2.77 8.22 -4.72
CA SER A 134 1.36 7.77 -4.64
C SER A 134 0.34 8.89 -4.53
N HIS A 135 0.78 10.12 -4.22
CA HIS A 135 -0.07 11.31 -4.13
C HIS A 135 -0.14 12.12 -5.43
N LEU A 136 0.58 11.70 -6.48
CA LEU A 136 0.56 12.38 -7.78
C LEU A 136 -0.87 12.47 -8.31
N GLN A 137 -1.26 13.66 -8.76
CA GLN A 137 -2.57 13.94 -9.35
C GLN A 137 -2.41 14.33 -10.81
N GLY A 138 -3.31 13.88 -11.67
CA GLY A 138 -3.32 14.17 -13.09
C GLY A 138 -4.52 13.51 -13.76
N GLU A 139 -4.80 13.86 -15.01
CA GLU A 139 -5.90 13.27 -15.77
C GLU A 139 -5.66 11.76 -16.02
N HIS A 140 -4.42 11.41 -16.36
CA HIS A 140 -3.98 10.04 -16.53
C HIS A 140 -2.72 9.80 -15.72
N VAL A 141 -2.85 9.08 -14.58
CA VAL A 141 -1.71 8.67 -13.75
C VAL A 141 -1.50 7.17 -13.95
N VAL A 142 -0.26 6.78 -14.24
CA VAL A 142 0.14 5.38 -14.44
C VAL A 142 1.25 4.99 -13.47
N ALA A 143 1.16 3.79 -12.89
CA ALA A 143 2.25 3.22 -12.10
C ALA A 143 3.22 2.47 -13.02
N LEU A 144 4.44 2.97 -13.17
CA LEU A 144 5.49 2.32 -13.98
C LEU A 144 6.39 1.45 -13.11
N ALA A 145 6.51 0.18 -13.46
CA ALA A 145 7.49 -0.72 -12.86
C ALA A 145 8.90 -0.31 -13.27
N LEU A 146 9.73 0.03 -12.28
CA LEU A 146 11.13 0.44 -12.45
C LEU A 146 12.08 -0.73 -12.24
N ILE A 147 11.71 -1.66 -11.34
CA ILE A 147 12.49 -2.86 -11.03
C ILE A 147 11.57 -3.97 -10.53
N GLY A 148 11.89 -5.21 -10.85
CA GLY A 148 11.17 -6.38 -10.38
C GLY A 148 10.44 -7.12 -11.50
N ARG A 149 9.43 -7.91 -11.11
CA ARG A 149 8.69 -8.77 -12.03
C ARG A 149 7.33 -8.16 -12.34
N VAL A 150 7.01 -8.03 -13.62
CA VAL A 150 5.77 -7.41 -14.10
C VAL A 150 5.29 -8.08 -15.39
N PRO A 151 3.97 -8.22 -15.63
CA PRO A 151 3.42 -8.60 -16.93
C PRO A 151 3.79 -7.56 -17.99
N CYS A 152 4.18 -8.01 -19.18
CA CYS A 152 4.51 -7.17 -20.33
C CYS A 152 3.82 -7.67 -21.59
N LYS A 153 3.23 -6.78 -22.36
CA LYS A 153 2.74 -7.06 -23.70
C LYS A 153 3.93 -7.26 -24.63
N VAL A 154 3.98 -8.40 -25.30
CA VAL A 154 5.06 -8.73 -26.21
C VAL A 154 4.53 -9.12 -27.58
N ARG A 155 5.37 -8.96 -28.61
CA ARG A 155 5.07 -9.30 -30.00
C ARG A 155 6.28 -9.99 -30.64
N GLY A 156 6.03 -10.99 -31.52
CA GLY A 156 7.07 -11.72 -32.19
C GLY A 156 7.47 -13.03 -31.50
N THR A 157 8.66 -13.55 -31.80
CA THR A 157 9.19 -14.75 -31.16
C THR A 157 10.10 -14.34 -30.00
N ILE A 158 9.73 -14.74 -28.81
CA ILE A 158 10.45 -14.46 -27.56
C ILE A 158 10.91 -15.79 -26.97
N ASN A 159 12.16 -15.88 -26.58
CA ASN A 159 12.67 -17.00 -25.79
C ASN A 159 12.92 -16.55 -24.36
N LYS A 160 12.75 -17.46 -23.41
CA LYS A 160 13.10 -17.21 -22.02
C LYS A 160 14.56 -16.75 -21.89
N GLY A 161 14.77 -15.62 -21.24
CA GLY A 161 16.08 -15.00 -21.04
C GLY A 161 16.42 -13.91 -22.07
N ASP A 162 15.67 -13.79 -23.16
CA ASP A 162 15.89 -12.74 -24.17
C ASP A 162 15.80 -11.35 -23.55
N MET A 163 16.67 -10.44 -23.98
CA MET A 163 16.52 -9.00 -23.72
C MET A 163 15.40 -8.44 -24.59
N LEU A 164 14.57 -7.62 -23.98
CA LEU A 164 13.41 -7.01 -24.59
C LEU A 164 13.64 -5.51 -24.81
N VAL A 165 13.24 -5.03 -26.00
CA VAL A 165 13.18 -3.62 -26.37
C VAL A 165 11.75 -3.26 -26.78
N SER A 166 11.41 -1.97 -26.83
CA SER A 166 10.11 -1.51 -27.31
C SER A 166 9.91 -1.81 -28.79
N ASN A 167 8.68 -2.23 -29.16
CA ASN A 167 8.30 -2.60 -30.53
C ASN A 167 7.13 -1.73 -31.06
N GLY A 168 7.02 -0.49 -30.55
CA GLY A 168 5.89 0.37 -30.86
C GLY A 168 4.58 -0.09 -30.22
N ASP A 169 3.55 0.73 -30.26
CA ASP A 169 2.19 0.46 -29.78
C ASP A 169 2.09 -0.10 -28.35
N GLY A 170 3.11 0.13 -27.51
CA GLY A 170 3.18 -0.35 -26.13
C GLY A 170 3.58 -1.83 -25.97
N TYR A 171 4.05 -2.46 -27.04
CA TYR A 171 4.59 -3.83 -27.01
C TYR A 171 6.11 -3.84 -26.86
N ALA A 172 6.63 -4.98 -26.39
CA ALA A 172 8.05 -5.30 -26.41
C ALA A 172 8.33 -6.46 -27.39
N THR A 173 9.57 -6.57 -27.85
CA THR A 173 10.09 -7.67 -28.65
C THR A 173 11.49 -8.06 -28.23
N ALA A 174 11.94 -9.27 -28.57
CA ALA A 174 13.30 -9.72 -28.34
C ALA A 174 14.28 -9.03 -29.30
N LYS A 175 15.46 -8.63 -28.78
CA LYS A 175 16.55 -8.07 -29.59
C LYS A 175 17.89 -8.56 -29.12
N GLN A 176 18.71 -9.03 -30.09
CA GLN A 176 20.11 -9.36 -29.85
C GLN A 176 20.97 -8.10 -29.94
N GLY A 177 21.83 -7.89 -28.95
CA GLY A 177 22.72 -6.71 -28.91
C GLY A 177 21.97 -5.37 -28.89
N PRO A 178 20.99 -5.16 -27.97
CA PRO A 178 20.22 -3.93 -27.92
C PRO A 178 21.11 -2.74 -27.56
N ALA A 179 20.74 -1.55 -28.03
CA ALA A 179 21.45 -0.32 -27.71
C ALA A 179 21.31 0.01 -26.21
N ILE A 180 22.27 0.71 -25.65
CA ILE A 180 22.21 1.26 -24.28
C ILE A 180 20.99 2.20 -24.19
N GLY A 181 20.16 2.01 -23.15
CA GLY A 181 18.94 2.80 -22.92
C GLY A 181 17.69 2.27 -23.60
N SER A 182 17.78 1.22 -24.46
CA SER A 182 16.60 0.61 -25.09
C SER A 182 16.07 -0.63 -24.36
N VAL A 183 16.84 -1.21 -23.43
CA VAL A 183 16.47 -2.45 -22.74
C VAL A 183 15.40 -2.19 -21.69
N ILE A 184 14.26 -2.87 -21.84
CA ILE A 184 13.16 -2.87 -20.89
C ILE A 184 13.45 -3.83 -19.74
N GLY A 185 13.95 -5.03 -20.08
CA GLY A 185 14.18 -6.12 -19.13
C GLY A 185 14.42 -7.44 -19.85
N LYS A 186 14.25 -8.55 -19.11
CA LYS A 186 14.46 -9.92 -19.61
C LYS A 186 13.19 -10.76 -19.50
N ALA A 187 12.89 -11.53 -20.54
CA ALA A 187 11.75 -12.44 -20.59
C ALA A 187 11.91 -13.60 -19.58
N LEU A 188 10.89 -13.89 -18.79
CA LEU A 188 10.85 -15.05 -17.88
C LEU A 188 10.20 -16.28 -18.52
N SER A 189 9.51 -16.11 -19.64
CA SER A 189 8.88 -17.19 -20.40
C SER A 189 9.03 -16.96 -21.90
N SER A 190 8.88 -18.04 -22.68
CA SER A 190 8.87 -17.97 -24.16
C SER A 190 7.45 -17.73 -24.66
N SER A 191 7.32 -17.06 -25.82
CA SER A 191 6.04 -16.86 -26.50
C SER A 191 6.25 -16.67 -28.00
N VAL A 192 5.17 -16.82 -28.79
CA VAL A 192 5.13 -16.56 -30.23
C VAL A 192 3.88 -15.74 -30.54
N GLY A 193 4.03 -14.71 -31.38
CA GLY A 193 2.95 -13.77 -31.70
C GLY A 193 2.70 -12.73 -30.63
N GLU A 194 1.48 -12.20 -30.58
CA GLU A 194 1.07 -11.25 -29.53
C GLU A 194 0.62 -11.98 -28.26
N SER A 195 1.19 -11.61 -27.12
CA SER A 195 0.88 -12.22 -25.83
C SER A 195 1.26 -11.30 -24.67
N ILE A 196 0.95 -11.72 -23.45
CA ILE A 196 1.43 -11.10 -22.21
C ILE A 196 2.30 -12.14 -21.51
N ILE A 197 3.53 -11.77 -21.20
CA ILE A 197 4.48 -12.62 -20.47
C ILE A 197 5.03 -11.91 -19.25
N GLU A 198 5.53 -12.66 -18.27
CA GLU A 198 6.29 -12.12 -17.15
C GLU A 198 7.68 -11.67 -17.60
N VAL A 199 8.07 -10.46 -17.20
CA VAL A 199 9.36 -9.83 -17.50
C VAL A 199 10.00 -9.35 -16.20
N VAL A 200 11.31 -9.46 -16.07
CA VAL A 200 12.10 -8.81 -15.02
C VAL A 200 12.62 -7.50 -15.54
N VAL A 201 12.12 -6.39 -15.02
CA VAL A 201 12.55 -5.01 -15.33
C VAL A 201 13.78 -4.64 -14.49
N GLY A 202 14.65 -3.76 -15.00
CA GLY A 202 15.79 -3.22 -14.28
C GLY A 202 17.01 -4.14 -14.20
N ARG A 203 17.05 -5.21 -14.98
CA ARG A 203 18.22 -6.11 -15.13
C ARG A 203 18.59 -6.20 -16.59
N SER A 204 19.40 -5.26 -17.03
CA SER A 204 20.04 -5.20 -18.37
C SER A 204 21.41 -5.87 -18.37
#